data_bccf1bb89f4867f862dedcf2451a7b28
#
_entry.id   bccf1bb89f4867f862dedcf2451a7b28
#
_cell.length_a   1.000
_cell.length_b   1.000
_cell.length_c   1.000
_cell.angle_alpha   90.00
_cell.angle_beta   90.00
_cell.angle_gamma   90.00
#
_symmetry.space_group_name_H-M   'P 1'
#
loop_
_entity.id
_entity.type
_entity.pdbx_description
1 polymer ?
#
loop_
_entity_poly.entity_id
_entity_poly.type
_entity_poly.pdbx_seq_one_letter_code
_entity_poly.pdbx_strand_id
1 'polypeptide(L)' 'MSNPGTPTLDQLQVLLCVVEAGSFAAAARRLNRATSAITYAIDNLEFQLGLPLFDRVGTRKPELTEAGRAVLAEAR' A
#
# COMPACT_ATOMS: atom_id res chain seq x y z
N MET A 1 13.46 -8.05 -13.31
CA MET A 1 13.82 -7.15 -12.22
C MET A 1 13.09 -5.83 -12.38
N SER A 2 12.47 -5.37 -11.31
CA SER A 2 11.80 -4.07 -11.36
C SER A 2 12.82 -2.96 -11.23
N ASN A 3 12.61 -1.86 -11.94
CA ASN A 3 13.46 -0.68 -11.84
C ASN A 3 13.23 0.01 -10.50
N PRO A 4 14.30 0.62 -9.92
CA PRO A 4 14.09 1.49 -8.78
C PRO A 4 13.11 2.60 -9.13
N GLY A 5 12.14 2.85 -8.26
CA GLY A 5 11.11 3.85 -8.48
C GLY A 5 9.92 3.40 -9.30
N THR A 6 9.94 2.16 -9.83
CA THR A 6 8.80 1.62 -10.57
C THR A 6 8.05 0.62 -9.70
N PRO A 7 6.78 0.85 -9.38
CA PRO A 7 6.01 -0.09 -8.58
C PRO A 7 5.85 -1.43 -9.28
N THR A 8 5.91 -2.51 -8.50
CA THR A 8 5.62 -3.84 -9.03
C THR A 8 4.10 -4.08 -9.00
N LEU A 9 3.66 -5.04 -9.80
CA LEU A 9 2.25 -5.44 -9.79
C LEU A 9 1.84 -5.92 -8.40
N ASP A 10 2.69 -6.68 -7.73
CA ASP A 10 2.40 -7.16 -6.37
C ASP A 10 2.20 -5.99 -5.40
N GLN A 11 3.05 -4.98 -5.46
CA GLN A 11 2.91 -3.80 -4.60
C GLN A 11 1.58 -3.09 -4.85
N LEU A 12 1.18 -2.95 -6.11
CA LEU A 12 -0.09 -2.31 -6.46
C LEU A 12 -1.27 -3.14 -6.00
N GLN A 13 -1.19 -4.46 -6.09
CA GLN A 13 -2.23 -5.35 -5.59
C GLN A 13 -2.35 -5.26 -4.08
N VAL A 14 -1.23 -5.16 -3.37
CA VAL A 14 -1.25 -4.99 -1.92
C VAL A 14 -1.92 -3.66 -1.56
N LEU A 15 -1.57 -2.59 -2.26
CA LEU A 15 -2.19 -1.28 -2.04
C LEU A 15 -3.71 -1.35 -2.22
N LEU A 16 -4.17 -1.92 -3.32
CA LEU A 16 -5.61 -2.07 -3.57
C LEU A 16 -6.28 -2.88 -2.48
N CYS A 17 -5.63 -3.97 -2.03
CA CYS A 17 -6.19 -4.84 -1.02
C CYS A 17 -6.32 -4.11 0.32
N VAL A 18 -5.32 -3.32 0.71
CA VAL A 18 -5.38 -2.55 1.95
C VAL A 18 -6.56 -1.57 1.92
N VAL A 19 -6.73 -0.89 0.79
CA VAL A 19 -7.83 0.07 0.63
C VAL A 19 -9.18 -0.63 0.72
N GLU A 20 -9.35 -1.74 0.01
CA GLU A 20 -10.62 -2.45 -0.04
C GLU A 20 -10.94 -3.16 1.27
N ALA A 21 -9.93 -3.72 1.91
CA ALA A 21 -10.11 -4.42 3.18
C ALA A 21 -10.27 -3.48 4.37
N GLY A 22 -9.78 -2.27 4.24
CA GLY A 22 -9.92 -1.24 5.26
C GLY A 22 -8.82 -1.22 6.32
N SER A 23 -7.89 -2.16 6.30
CA SER A 23 -6.76 -2.17 7.23
C SER A 23 -5.65 -3.07 6.71
N PHE A 24 -4.45 -2.88 7.25
CA PHE A 24 -3.30 -3.73 6.92
C PHE A 24 -3.55 -5.17 7.37
N ALA A 25 -4.10 -5.35 8.57
CA ALA A 25 -4.36 -6.69 9.08
C ALA A 25 -5.41 -7.42 8.24
N ALA A 26 -6.46 -6.72 7.82
CA ALA A 26 -7.49 -7.32 6.97
C ALA A 26 -6.93 -7.69 5.60
N ALA A 27 -6.07 -6.85 5.03
CA ALA A 27 -5.40 -7.16 3.78
C ALA A 27 -4.51 -8.39 3.91
N ALA A 28 -3.79 -8.48 5.03
CA ALA A 28 -2.93 -9.64 5.28
C ALA A 28 -3.74 -10.93 5.30
N ARG A 29 -4.90 -10.91 5.94
CA ARG A 29 -5.77 -12.08 5.96
C ARG A 29 -6.26 -12.45 4.57
N ARG A 30 -6.67 -11.45 3.77
CA ARG A 30 -7.14 -11.70 2.40
C ARG A 30 -6.05 -12.31 1.52
N LEU A 31 -4.83 -11.84 1.67
CA LEU A 31 -3.71 -12.28 0.85
C LEU A 31 -2.98 -13.48 1.44
N ASN A 32 -3.42 -13.93 2.62
CA ASN A 32 -2.79 -15.03 3.33
C ASN A 32 -1.30 -14.76 3.57
N ARG A 33 -1.01 -13.55 4.05
CA ARG A 33 0.34 -13.08 4.35
C ARG A 33 0.37 -12.52 5.77
N ALA A 34 1.58 -12.41 6.32
CA ALA A 34 1.76 -11.75 7.61
C ALA A 34 1.51 -10.24 7.46
N THR A 35 0.97 -9.62 8.50
CA THR A 35 0.73 -8.17 8.49
C THR A 35 2.03 -7.39 8.26
N SER A 36 3.15 -7.88 8.83
CA SER A 36 4.46 -7.25 8.61
C SER A 36 4.87 -7.26 7.14
N ALA A 37 4.49 -8.29 6.39
CA ALA A 37 4.78 -8.36 4.96
C ALA A 37 3.99 -7.30 4.19
N ILE A 38 2.75 -7.06 4.58
CA ILE A 38 1.92 -6.01 3.98
C ILE A 38 2.52 -4.64 4.26
N THR A 39 2.88 -4.39 5.52
CA THR A 39 3.51 -3.13 5.91
C THR A 39 4.81 -2.90 5.14
N TYR A 40 5.63 -3.94 5.03
CA TYR A 40 6.89 -3.86 4.30
C TYR A 40 6.66 -3.51 2.82
N ALA A 41 5.69 -4.14 2.18
CA ALA A 41 5.38 -3.87 0.79
C ALA A 41 4.95 -2.42 0.57
N ILE A 42 4.10 -1.90 1.47
CA ILE A 42 3.64 -0.51 1.37
C ILE A 42 4.78 0.46 1.66
N ASP A 43 5.61 0.18 2.66
CA ASP A 43 6.75 1.03 2.99
C ASP A 43 7.73 1.12 1.82
N ASN A 44 8.01 -0.01 1.18
CA ASN A 44 8.88 -0.02 -0.01
C ASN A 44 8.28 0.78 -1.16
N LEU A 45 6.98 0.63 -1.37
CA LEU A 45 6.28 1.37 -2.42
C LEU A 45 6.38 2.88 -2.16
N GLU A 46 6.13 3.30 -0.93
CA GLU A 46 6.26 4.70 -0.54
C GLU A 46 7.69 5.21 -0.73
N PHE A 47 8.66 4.39 -0.35
CA PHE A 47 10.06 4.74 -0.51
C PHE A 47 10.43 4.92 -1.99
N GLN A 48 9.98 3.99 -2.84
CA GLN A 48 10.26 4.04 -4.27
C GLN A 48 9.66 5.28 -4.93
N LEU A 49 8.46 5.65 -4.49
CA LEU A 49 7.77 6.81 -5.07
C LEU A 49 8.23 8.13 -4.43
N GLY A 50 8.87 8.07 -3.26
CA GLY A 50 9.26 9.25 -2.52
C GLY A 50 8.09 10.00 -1.91
N LEU A 51 6.94 9.34 -1.73
CA LEU A 51 5.69 9.95 -1.27
C LEU A 51 4.99 9.02 -0.30
N PRO A 52 4.40 9.56 0.80
CA PRO A 52 3.53 8.74 1.64
C PRO A 52 2.21 8.47 0.91
N LEU A 53 1.78 7.22 0.95
CA LEU A 53 0.51 6.82 0.34
C LEU A 53 -0.62 6.74 1.36
N PHE A 54 -0.27 6.52 2.63
CA PHE A 54 -1.23 6.46 3.72
C PHE A 54 -0.83 7.43 4.81
N ASP A 55 -1.84 8.09 5.38
CA ASP A 55 -1.68 8.88 6.59
C ASP A 55 -1.92 7.94 7.77
N ARG A 56 -0.86 7.67 8.55
CA ARG A 56 -0.92 6.73 9.66
C ARG A 56 -0.96 7.41 11.01
N VAL A 57 -0.90 8.75 11.01
CA VAL A 57 -0.80 9.51 12.24
C VAL A 57 -2.17 9.64 12.89
N GLY A 58 -2.28 9.11 14.11
CA GLY A 58 -3.46 9.30 14.93
C GLY A 58 -4.71 8.55 14.52
N THR A 59 -4.63 7.62 13.59
CA THR A 59 -5.81 6.88 13.14
C THR A 59 -5.58 5.37 13.24
N ARG A 60 -6.66 4.63 13.49
CA ARG A 60 -6.63 3.18 13.45
C ARG A 60 -6.75 2.66 12.03
N LYS A 61 -7.42 3.42 11.18
CA LYS A 61 -7.57 3.08 9.77
C LYS A 61 -6.58 3.89 8.97
N PRO A 62 -5.78 3.24 8.12
CA PRO A 62 -4.94 3.99 7.21
C PRO A 62 -5.82 4.72 6.21
N GLU A 63 -5.63 6.02 6.10
CA GLU A 63 -6.34 6.83 5.12
C GLU A 63 -5.38 7.20 4.00
N LEU A 64 -5.86 7.12 2.76
CA LEU A 64 -5.06 7.48 1.61
C LEU A 64 -4.73 8.96 1.62
N THR A 65 -3.46 9.27 1.37
CA THR A 65 -3.06 10.63 1.07
C THR A 65 -3.53 10.99 -0.34
N GLU A 66 -3.38 12.25 -0.72
CA GLU A 66 -3.66 12.67 -2.09
C GLU A 66 -2.79 11.87 -3.09
N ALA A 67 -1.51 11.67 -2.76
CA ALA A 67 -0.62 10.86 -3.59
C ALA A 67 -1.10 9.42 -3.67
N GLY A 68 -1.57 8.86 -2.55
CA GLY A 68 -2.12 7.50 -2.52
C GLY A 68 -3.33 7.36 -3.43
N ARG A 69 -4.21 8.34 -3.43
CA ARG A 69 -5.38 8.33 -4.31
C ARG A 69 -4.98 8.37 -5.78
N ALA A 70 -3.98 9.17 -6.11
CA ALA A 70 -3.51 9.26 -7.50
C ALA A 70 -2.90 7.94 -7.97
N VAL A 71 -2.10 7.30 -7.14
CA VAL A 71 -1.50 6.00 -7.47
C VAL A 71 -2.59 4.95 -7.61
N LEU A 72 -3.56 4.94 -6.71
CA LEU A 72 -4.66 3.99 -6.75
C LEU A 72 -5.48 4.13 -8.03
N ALA A 73 -5.74 5.36 -8.46
CA ALA A 73 -6.49 5.61 -9.68
C ALA A 73 -5.77 5.04 -10.90
N GLU A 74 -4.45 5.11 -10.93
CA GLU A 74 -3.68 4.54 -12.02
C GLU A 74 -3.58 3.01 -11.94
N ALA A 75 -3.64 2.45 -10.73
CA ALA A 75 -3.54 1.01 -10.54
C ALA A 75 -4.82 0.27 -10.92
N ARG A 76 -5.93 0.95 -10.99
CA ARG A 76 -7.22 0.33 -11.32
C ARG A 76 -7.42 0.13 -12.82
#